data_6246b17eb30fc223043262f991ff7ecd
#
_entry.id   6246b17eb30fc223043262f991ff7ecd
#
_cell.length_a   1.000
_cell.length_b   1.000
_cell.length_c   1.000
_cell.angle_alpha   90.00
_cell.angle_beta   90.00
_cell.angle_gamma   90.00
#
_symmetry.space_group_name_H-M   'P 1'
#
loop_
_entity.id
_entity.type
_entity.pdbx_description
1 polymer ?
#
loop_
_entity_poly.entity_id
_entity_poly.type
_entity_poly.pdbx_seq_one_letter_code
_entity_poly.pdbx_strand_id
1 'polypeptide(L)'
;MAKLKNINGHFVESDYENALISFLEREGWQYLCGDSIKRANRKEVLNMEDLLQFLTKQNKDLENSEIQRIVDNVRLVGADTDFATLHKVYKWMIDGISAVNQKNEPVNVGLIDFEKIENNIFRVVNQFTVEYINNGVKKTRRPDVLLYVNGIPVCVIELKNPTDANTTIY
;
A
#
# COMPACT_ATOMS: atom_id res chain seq x y z
N MET A 1 11.48 -7.97 -22.28
CA MET A 1 12.31 -6.74 -22.20
C MET A 1 11.59 -5.64 -22.96
N ALA A 2 10.96 -4.70 -22.26
CA ALA A 2 10.41 -3.50 -22.89
C ALA A 2 11.59 -2.66 -23.40
N LYS A 3 11.64 -2.42 -24.72
CA LYS A 3 12.62 -1.48 -25.28
C LYS A 3 12.24 -0.07 -24.83
N LEU A 4 13.02 0.53 -23.95
CA LEU A 4 12.99 1.96 -23.67
C LEU A 4 13.13 2.70 -25.02
N LYS A 5 12.05 3.32 -25.49
CA LYS A 5 12.08 4.14 -26.69
C LYS A 5 12.66 5.50 -26.32
N ASN A 6 13.92 5.68 -26.65
CA ASN A 6 14.59 6.96 -26.56
C ASN A 6 14.06 7.88 -27.69
N ILE A 7 13.21 8.85 -27.35
CA ILE A 7 12.82 9.92 -28.27
C ILE A 7 13.77 11.09 -27.98
N ASN A 8 14.71 11.34 -28.87
CA ASN A 8 15.70 12.43 -28.83
C ASN A 8 16.73 12.38 -27.69
N GLY A 9 17.09 11.21 -27.14
CA GLY A 9 18.16 11.10 -26.15
C GLY A 9 17.77 11.59 -24.74
N HIS A 10 16.52 11.97 -24.51
CA HIS A 10 16.00 12.39 -23.21
C HIS A 10 15.06 11.33 -22.65
N PHE A 11 15.35 10.83 -21.44
CA PHE A 11 14.43 10.01 -20.67
C PHE A 11 13.31 10.90 -20.11
N VAL A 12 12.08 10.45 -20.22
CA VAL A 12 10.93 11.09 -19.58
C VAL A 12 10.57 10.38 -18.26
N GLU A 13 9.82 11.06 -17.40
CA GLU A 13 9.46 10.56 -16.08
C GLU A 13 8.83 9.15 -16.10
N SER A 14 8.00 8.88 -17.11
CA SER A 14 7.42 7.54 -17.34
C SER A 14 8.45 6.43 -17.64
N ASP A 15 9.63 6.78 -18.19
CA ASP A 15 10.68 5.79 -18.43
C ASP A 15 11.32 5.35 -17.12
N TYR A 16 11.50 6.28 -16.17
CA TYR A 16 11.99 5.98 -14.82
C TYR A 16 10.97 5.19 -14.00
N GLU A 17 9.67 5.55 -14.10
CA GLU A 17 8.58 4.82 -13.46
C GLU A 17 8.55 3.36 -13.93
N ASN A 18 8.57 3.13 -15.25
CA ASN A 18 8.57 1.78 -15.83
C ASN A 18 9.85 0.99 -15.48
N ALA A 19 11.01 1.65 -15.44
CA ALA A 19 12.26 1.02 -15.05
C ALA A 19 12.24 0.58 -13.59
N LEU A 20 11.71 1.43 -12.69
CA LEU A 20 11.55 1.12 -11.26
C LEU A 20 10.58 -0.04 -11.06
N ILE A 21 9.42 -0.03 -11.71
CA ILE A 21 8.44 -1.11 -11.65
C ILE A 21 9.09 -2.43 -12.11
N SER A 22 9.76 -2.42 -13.27
CA SER A 22 10.43 -3.61 -13.82
C SER A 22 11.57 -4.11 -12.93
N PHE A 23 12.25 -3.22 -12.21
CA PHE A 23 13.26 -3.60 -11.22
C PHE A 23 12.60 -4.31 -10.03
N LEU A 24 11.55 -3.72 -9.46
CA LEU A 24 10.84 -4.28 -8.31
C LEU A 24 10.17 -5.63 -8.65
N GLU A 25 9.63 -5.80 -9.87
CA GLU A 25 9.10 -7.09 -10.31
C GLU A 25 10.17 -8.20 -10.30
N ARG A 26 11.42 -7.88 -10.68
CA ARG A 26 12.54 -8.83 -10.60
C ARG A 26 12.93 -9.18 -9.16
N GLU A 27 12.70 -8.25 -8.23
CA GLU A 27 12.90 -8.46 -6.80
C GLU A 27 11.69 -9.16 -6.12
N GLY A 28 10.70 -9.63 -6.90
CA GLY A 28 9.58 -10.42 -6.39
C GLY A 28 8.31 -9.63 -6.06
N TRP A 29 8.30 -8.31 -6.32
CA TRP A 29 7.08 -7.49 -6.22
C TRP A 29 6.15 -7.78 -7.38
N GLN A 30 4.85 -7.75 -7.14
CA GLN A 30 3.85 -7.93 -8.18
C GLN A 30 3.28 -6.58 -8.59
N TYR A 31 3.35 -6.27 -9.88
CA TYR A 31 2.77 -5.04 -10.41
C TYR A 31 1.24 -5.09 -10.40
N LEU A 32 0.63 -3.97 -10.02
CA LEU A 32 -0.81 -3.76 -10.07
C LEU A 32 -1.11 -2.31 -10.47
N CYS A 33 -1.96 -2.12 -11.49
CA CYS A 33 -2.43 -0.78 -11.84
C CYS A 33 -3.40 -0.27 -10.76
N GLY A 34 -3.16 0.92 -10.23
CA GLY A 34 -3.97 1.51 -9.15
C GLY A 34 -5.44 1.71 -9.52
N ASP A 35 -5.74 1.95 -10.80
CA ASP A 35 -7.11 2.05 -11.28
C ASP A 35 -7.87 0.70 -11.25
N SER A 36 -7.16 -0.44 -11.19
CA SER A 36 -7.76 -1.77 -11.07
C SER A 36 -8.08 -2.16 -9.61
N ILE A 37 -7.54 -1.46 -8.63
CA ILE A 37 -7.81 -1.73 -7.21
C ILE A 37 -9.25 -1.35 -6.88
N LYS A 38 -10.04 -2.33 -6.45
CA LYS A 38 -11.44 -2.12 -6.05
C LYS A 38 -11.50 -1.35 -4.74
N ARG A 39 -12.09 -0.17 -4.78
CA ARG A 39 -12.23 0.74 -3.63
C ARG A 39 -13.66 1.25 -3.55
N ALA A 40 -14.17 1.44 -2.33
CA ALA A 40 -15.50 2.04 -2.11
C ALA A 40 -15.53 3.51 -2.59
N ASN A 41 -14.42 4.23 -2.45
CA ASN A 41 -14.23 5.60 -2.94
C ASN A 41 -12.73 5.90 -3.04
N ARG A 42 -12.37 7.05 -3.63
CA ARG A 42 -10.98 7.47 -3.83
C ARG A 42 -10.25 7.96 -2.57
N LYS A 43 -10.91 8.04 -1.42
CA LYS A 43 -10.25 8.33 -0.13
C LYS A 43 -9.65 7.07 0.48
N GLU A 44 -10.14 5.90 0.09
CA GLU A 44 -9.63 4.62 0.55
C GLU A 44 -8.26 4.34 -0.07
N VAL A 45 -7.26 4.17 0.77
CA VAL A 45 -5.86 3.96 0.36
C VAL A 45 -5.43 2.49 0.48
N LEU A 46 -6.21 1.66 1.18
CA LEU A 46 -5.91 0.25 1.38
C LEU A 46 -6.30 -0.60 0.16
N ASN A 47 -5.52 -1.61 -0.15
CA ASN A 47 -5.95 -2.72 -1.01
C ASN A 47 -6.60 -3.79 -0.12
N MET A 48 -7.92 -3.69 0.03
CA MET A 48 -8.71 -4.54 0.93
C MET A 48 -8.66 -6.01 0.54
N GLU A 49 -8.52 -6.32 -0.74
CA GLU A 49 -8.44 -7.68 -1.24
C GLU A 49 -7.17 -8.39 -0.76
N ASP A 50 -6.02 -7.75 -0.90
CA ASP A 50 -4.74 -8.30 -0.43
C ASP A 50 -4.70 -8.40 1.10
N LEU A 51 -5.25 -7.40 1.82
CA LEU A 51 -5.30 -7.42 3.28
C LEU A 51 -6.15 -8.59 3.79
N LEU A 52 -7.33 -8.77 3.25
CA LEU A 52 -8.22 -9.88 3.62
C LEU A 52 -7.59 -11.23 3.28
N GLN A 53 -6.99 -11.36 2.09
CA GLN A 53 -6.30 -12.58 1.65
C GLN A 53 -5.17 -12.95 2.60
N PHE A 54 -4.32 -12.00 2.97
CA PHE A 54 -3.21 -12.24 3.90
C PHE A 54 -3.71 -12.68 5.27
N LEU A 55 -4.63 -11.92 5.87
CA LEU A 55 -5.17 -12.22 7.19
C LEU A 55 -5.85 -13.58 7.25
N THR A 56 -6.66 -13.92 6.26
CA THR A 56 -7.34 -15.23 6.19
C THR A 56 -6.35 -16.39 6.03
N LYS A 57 -5.30 -16.19 5.21
CA LYS A 57 -4.29 -17.23 5.00
C LYS A 57 -3.46 -17.52 6.25
N GLN A 58 -3.11 -16.47 7.01
CA GLN A 58 -2.22 -16.58 8.16
C GLN A 58 -2.94 -16.99 9.45
N ASN A 59 -4.24 -16.72 9.58
CA ASN A 59 -4.98 -16.89 10.83
C ASN A 59 -6.15 -17.85 10.66
N LYS A 60 -5.85 -19.11 10.36
CA LYS A 60 -6.86 -20.18 10.14
C LYS A 60 -7.65 -20.56 11.38
N ASP A 61 -7.18 -20.18 12.54
CA ASP A 61 -7.79 -20.40 13.85
C ASP A 61 -8.72 -19.24 14.29
N LEU A 62 -8.83 -18.18 13.48
CA LEU A 62 -9.78 -17.10 13.70
C LEU A 62 -11.10 -17.36 12.96
N GLU A 63 -12.18 -16.89 13.58
CA GLU A 63 -13.47 -16.78 12.88
C GLU A 63 -13.43 -15.67 11.81
N ASN A 64 -14.17 -15.85 10.73
CA ASN A 64 -14.27 -14.85 9.66
C ASN A 64 -14.77 -13.48 10.17
N SER A 65 -15.65 -13.50 11.18
CA SER A 65 -16.16 -12.30 11.85
C SER A 65 -15.04 -11.52 12.55
N GLU A 66 -14.09 -12.22 13.15
CA GLU A 66 -12.95 -11.60 13.83
C GLU A 66 -11.93 -11.03 12.82
N ILE A 67 -11.67 -11.75 11.73
CA ILE A 67 -10.86 -11.24 10.62
C ILE A 67 -11.51 -9.96 10.05
N GLN A 68 -12.82 -9.97 9.81
CA GLN A 68 -13.53 -8.80 9.31
C GLN A 68 -13.44 -7.62 10.29
N ARG A 69 -13.56 -7.86 11.60
CA ARG A 69 -13.38 -6.83 12.63
C ARG A 69 -11.99 -6.19 12.57
N ILE A 70 -10.94 -6.98 12.34
CA ILE A 70 -9.58 -6.48 12.19
C ILE A 70 -9.47 -5.60 10.93
N VAL A 71 -9.98 -6.09 9.81
CA VAL A 71 -10.00 -5.37 8.53
C VAL A 71 -10.73 -4.02 8.68
N ASP A 72 -11.90 -4.01 9.32
CA ASP A 72 -12.68 -2.79 9.55
C ASP A 72 -11.95 -1.81 10.47
N ASN A 73 -11.27 -2.30 11.50
CA ASN A 73 -10.44 -1.46 12.37
C ASN A 73 -9.30 -0.78 11.59
N VAL A 74 -8.57 -1.53 10.76
CA VAL A 74 -7.48 -0.98 9.92
C VAL A 74 -8.04 0.06 8.93
N ARG A 75 -9.20 -0.23 8.33
CA ARG A 75 -9.87 0.67 7.39
C ARG A 75 -10.30 1.97 8.05
N LEU A 76 -10.93 1.92 9.21
CA LEU A 76 -11.40 3.10 9.94
C LEU A 76 -10.25 4.01 10.37
N VAL A 77 -9.16 3.42 10.84
CA VAL A 77 -7.98 4.16 11.24
C VAL A 77 -7.30 4.82 10.03
N GLY A 78 -7.25 4.16 8.88
CA GLY A 78 -6.71 4.74 7.65
C GLY A 78 -7.48 5.95 7.10
N ALA A 79 -8.68 6.22 7.62
CA ALA A 79 -9.47 7.40 7.25
C ALA A 79 -9.12 8.67 8.07
N ASP A 80 -8.37 8.53 9.15
CA ASP A 80 -7.93 9.63 10.02
C ASP A 80 -6.47 10.00 9.69
N THR A 81 -6.12 11.28 9.77
CA THR A 81 -4.82 11.79 9.29
C THR A 81 -3.96 12.38 10.39
N ASP A 82 -4.31 12.21 11.64
CA ASP A 82 -3.53 12.74 12.73
C ASP A 82 -2.32 11.84 13.09
N PHE A 83 -1.37 12.41 13.82
CA PHE A 83 -0.16 11.71 14.25
C PHE A 83 -0.46 10.50 15.15
N ALA A 84 -1.48 10.57 15.99
CA ALA A 84 -1.89 9.49 16.88
C ALA A 84 -2.36 8.28 16.08
N THR A 85 -3.07 8.51 14.98
CA THR A 85 -3.53 7.50 14.03
C THR A 85 -2.38 6.82 13.32
N LEU A 86 -1.41 7.59 12.81
CA LEU A 86 -0.20 7.04 12.19
C LEU A 86 0.59 6.18 13.19
N HIS A 87 0.75 6.64 14.42
CA HIS A 87 1.42 5.89 15.47
C HIS A 87 0.68 4.58 15.81
N LYS A 88 -0.65 4.59 15.81
CA LYS A 88 -1.47 3.39 16.02
C LYS A 88 -1.28 2.37 14.91
N VAL A 89 -1.31 2.80 13.65
CA VAL A 89 -1.06 1.91 12.49
C VAL A 89 0.35 1.32 12.58
N TYR A 90 1.35 2.14 12.86
CA TYR A 90 2.72 1.68 13.05
C TYR A 90 2.86 0.61 14.13
N LYS A 91 2.21 0.82 15.30
CA LYS A 91 2.15 -0.19 16.35
C LYS A 91 1.48 -1.49 15.88
N TRP A 92 0.38 -1.40 15.18
CA TRP A 92 -0.30 -2.57 14.64
C TRP A 92 0.55 -3.36 13.63
N MET A 93 1.39 -2.66 12.86
CA MET A 93 2.32 -3.33 11.93
C MET A 93 3.41 -4.10 12.67
N ILE A 94 3.86 -3.62 13.84
CA ILE A 94 4.94 -4.24 14.64
C ILE A 94 4.37 -5.25 15.63
N ASP A 95 3.40 -4.84 16.44
CA ASP A 95 2.91 -5.60 17.60
C ASP A 95 1.71 -6.49 17.25
N GLY A 96 1.07 -6.24 16.10
CA GLY A 96 -0.19 -6.86 15.72
C GLY A 96 -1.42 -6.24 16.38
N ILE A 97 -2.58 -6.82 16.08
CA ILE A 97 -3.89 -6.41 16.60
C ILE A 97 -4.40 -7.54 17.49
N SER A 98 -4.84 -7.19 18.70
CA SER A 98 -5.46 -8.16 19.62
C SER A 98 -6.77 -8.71 19.04
N ALA A 99 -6.89 -10.03 19.06
CA ALA A 99 -8.01 -10.79 18.57
C ALA A 99 -8.32 -11.96 19.51
N VAL A 100 -9.41 -12.68 19.25
CA VAL A 100 -9.80 -13.87 19.98
C VAL A 100 -9.95 -15.02 18.99
N ASN A 101 -9.29 -16.15 19.25
CA ASN A 101 -9.37 -17.32 18.40
C ASN A 101 -10.66 -18.15 18.65
N GLN A 102 -10.88 -19.18 17.84
CA GLN A 102 -12.05 -20.08 17.95
C GLN A 102 -12.16 -20.80 19.30
N LYS A 103 -11.09 -20.83 20.09
CA LYS A 103 -11.08 -21.41 21.46
C LYS A 103 -11.32 -20.36 22.54
N ASN A 104 -11.68 -19.12 22.18
CA ASN A 104 -11.80 -17.98 23.09
C ASN A 104 -10.49 -17.59 23.80
N GLU A 105 -9.34 -17.86 23.19
CA GLU A 105 -8.05 -17.46 23.70
C GLU A 105 -7.59 -16.14 23.04
N PRO A 106 -6.98 -15.22 23.81
CA PRO A 106 -6.43 -13.99 23.23
C PRO A 106 -5.21 -14.31 22.36
N VAL A 107 -5.18 -13.74 21.17
CA VAL A 107 -4.08 -13.86 20.22
C VAL A 107 -3.73 -12.50 19.62
N ASN A 108 -2.49 -12.33 19.16
CA ASN A 108 -2.08 -11.16 18.41
C ASN A 108 -1.97 -11.50 16.94
N VAL A 109 -2.66 -10.73 16.11
CA VAL A 109 -2.71 -10.89 14.66
C VAL A 109 -1.78 -9.88 14.01
N GLY A 110 -0.66 -10.36 13.45
CA GLY A 110 0.29 -9.52 12.72
C GLY A 110 -0.29 -9.06 11.39
N LEU A 111 -0.05 -7.80 11.04
CA LEU A 111 -0.35 -7.25 9.71
C LEU A 111 0.78 -7.50 8.71
N ILE A 112 1.98 -7.83 9.19
CA ILE A 112 3.17 -8.19 8.42
C ILE A 112 3.79 -9.42 9.06
N ASP A 113 4.19 -10.40 8.25
CA ASP A 113 4.97 -11.55 8.70
C ASP A 113 6.47 -11.22 8.55
N PHE A 114 7.10 -10.88 9.67
CA PHE A 114 8.53 -10.56 9.72
C PHE A 114 9.42 -11.81 9.82
N GLU A 115 8.85 -12.97 10.17
CA GLU A 115 9.60 -14.21 10.30
C GLU A 115 9.73 -14.93 8.95
N LYS A 116 8.62 -14.97 8.19
CA LYS A 116 8.54 -15.61 6.88
C LYS A 116 8.10 -14.60 5.84
N ILE A 117 9.10 -13.87 5.32
CA ILE A 117 8.88 -12.76 4.40
C ILE A 117 8.07 -13.18 3.16
N GLU A 118 8.25 -14.41 2.70
CA GLU A 118 7.54 -15.00 1.55
C GLU A 118 6.05 -15.19 1.76
N ASN A 119 5.56 -15.11 3.00
CA ASN A 119 4.12 -15.14 3.30
C ASN A 119 3.41 -13.83 2.94
N ASN A 120 4.16 -12.73 2.87
CA ASN A 120 3.59 -11.42 2.59
C ASN A 120 3.26 -11.25 1.09
N ILE A 121 2.30 -10.37 0.84
CA ILE A 121 1.90 -9.95 -0.51
C ILE A 121 2.55 -8.59 -0.77
N PHE A 122 3.50 -8.54 -1.70
CA PHE A 122 4.20 -7.33 -2.10
C PHE A 122 3.63 -6.80 -3.42
N ARG A 123 3.15 -5.55 -3.43
CA ARG A 123 2.67 -4.89 -4.64
C ARG A 123 3.41 -3.60 -4.92
N VAL A 124 3.80 -3.43 -6.18
CA VAL A 124 4.20 -2.13 -6.72
C VAL A 124 3.03 -1.59 -7.55
N VAL A 125 2.57 -0.39 -7.21
CA VAL A 125 1.34 0.19 -7.75
C VAL A 125 1.64 1.57 -8.33
N ASN A 126 1.22 1.82 -9.56
CA ASN A 126 1.20 3.15 -10.15
C ASN A 126 -0.24 3.58 -10.49
N GLN A 127 -0.44 4.78 -11.03
CA GLN A 127 -1.74 5.30 -11.44
C GLN A 127 -2.81 5.29 -10.32
N PHE A 128 -2.39 5.41 -9.05
CA PHE A 128 -3.27 5.38 -7.90
C PHE A 128 -3.69 6.80 -7.50
N THR A 129 -4.89 7.20 -7.88
CA THR A 129 -5.43 8.52 -7.53
C THR A 129 -6.09 8.50 -6.15
N VAL A 130 -5.66 9.38 -5.25
CA VAL A 130 -6.24 9.58 -3.92
C VAL A 130 -6.95 10.92 -3.86
N GLU A 131 -8.13 10.96 -3.24
CA GLU A 131 -8.88 12.16 -2.91
C GLU A 131 -8.73 12.48 -1.41
N TYR A 132 -8.49 13.73 -1.08
CA TYR A 132 -8.41 14.21 0.30
C TYR A 132 -9.01 15.60 0.43
N ILE A 133 -9.30 16.01 1.67
CA ILE A 133 -9.80 17.35 1.97
C ILE A 133 -8.67 18.16 2.60
N ASN A 134 -8.37 19.30 2.02
CA ASN A 134 -7.41 20.26 2.56
C ASN A 134 -8.10 21.63 2.71
N ASN A 135 -8.18 22.13 3.93
CA ASN A 135 -8.88 23.37 4.27
C ASN A 135 -10.32 23.43 3.71
N GLY A 136 -11.07 22.34 3.83
CA GLY A 136 -12.43 22.22 3.34
C GLY A 136 -12.57 22.05 1.82
N VAL A 137 -11.48 22.08 1.07
CA VAL A 137 -11.47 21.90 -0.39
C VAL A 137 -11.06 20.48 -0.76
N LYS A 138 -11.86 19.85 -1.62
CA LYS A 138 -11.56 18.53 -2.19
C LYS A 138 -10.38 18.66 -3.15
N LYS A 139 -9.34 17.87 -2.92
CA LYS A 139 -8.13 17.77 -3.76
C LYS A 139 -7.87 16.33 -4.15
N THR A 140 -7.10 16.14 -5.21
CA THR A 140 -6.62 14.83 -5.66
C THR A 140 -5.10 14.84 -5.71
N ARG A 141 -4.50 13.69 -5.44
CA ARG A 141 -3.08 13.43 -5.64
C ARG A 141 -2.92 12.06 -6.30
N ARG A 142 -1.98 11.95 -7.20
CA ARG A 142 -1.62 10.69 -7.86
C ARG A 142 -0.10 10.52 -7.75
N PRO A 143 0.39 9.81 -6.72
CA PRO A 143 1.79 9.43 -6.62
C PRO A 143 2.25 8.62 -7.84
N ASP A 144 3.53 8.74 -8.20
CA ASP A 144 4.08 7.99 -9.32
C ASP A 144 4.08 6.49 -9.02
N VAL A 145 4.64 6.11 -7.87
CA VAL A 145 4.66 4.70 -7.43
C VAL A 145 4.36 4.58 -5.94
N LEU A 146 3.55 3.59 -5.60
CA LEU A 146 3.26 3.17 -4.23
C LEU A 146 3.73 1.73 -4.02
N LEU A 147 4.32 1.46 -2.86
CA LEU A 147 4.64 0.10 -2.43
C LEU A 147 3.65 -0.33 -1.35
N TYR A 148 3.10 -1.53 -1.52
CA TYR A 148 2.16 -2.14 -0.59
C TYR A 148 2.73 -3.43 -0.02
N VAL A 149 2.48 -3.65 1.26
CA VAL A 149 2.67 -4.94 1.92
C VAL A 149 1.32 -5.36 2.50
N ASN A 150 0.83 -6.52 2.10
CA ASN A 150 -0.45 -7.07 2.56
C ASN A 150 -1.62 -6.09 2.43
N GLY A 151 -1.64 -5.31 1.35
CA GLY A 151 -2.68 -4.32 1.10
C GLY A 151 -2.55 -3.00 1.87
N ILE A 152 -1.48 -2.82 2.66
CA ILE A 152 -1.18 -1.59 3.40
C ILE A 152 -0.10 -0.82 2.64
N PRO A 153 -0.32 0.47 2.29
CA PRO A 153 0.69 1.28 1.64
C PRO A 153 1.82 1.61 2.65
N VAL A 154 3.06 1.26 2.31
CA VAL A 154 4.22 1.43 3.19
C VAL A 154 5.22 2.45 2.66
N CYS A 155 5.19 2.76 1.36
CA CYS A 155 6.10 3.71 0.74
C CYS A 155 5.44 4.44 -0.40
N VAL A 156 5.74 5.74 -0.50
CA VAL A 156 5.38 6.61 -1.62
C VAL A 156 6.66 7.04 -2.32
N ILE A 157 6.73 6.85 -3.62
CA ILE A 157 7.87 7.25 -4.45
C ILE A 157 7.37 8.29 -5.45
N GLU A 158 7.99 9.47 -5.43
CA GLU A 158 7.79 10.56 -6.38
C GLU A 158 9.05 10.70 -7.22
N LEU A 159 8.90 10.58 -8.51
CA LEU A 159 10.00 10.69 -9.46
C LEU A 159 10.12 12.13 -9.96
N LYS A 160 11.33 12.54 -10.24
CA LYS A 160 11.61 13.87 -10.79
C LYS A 160 12.43 13.74 -12.07
N ASN A 161 12.06 14.50 -13.08
CA ASN A 161 12.84 14.56 -14.29
C ASN A 161 14.16 15.33 -14.04
N PRO A 162 15.32 14.67 -14.11
CA PRO A 162 16.61 15.31 -13.84
C PRO A 162 17.01 16.38 -14.86
N THR A 163 16.33 16.43 -16.01
CA THR A 163 16.58 17.43 -17.06
C THR A 163 15.73 18.68 -16.93
N ASP A 164 14.81 18.74 -15.98
CA ASP A 164 14.02 19.94 -15.70
C ASP A 164 14.82 20.89 -14.78
N ALA A 165 15.20 22.04 -15.32
CA ALA A 165 15.97 23.07 -14.61
C ALA A 165 15.23 23.64 -13.38
N ASN A 166 13.91 23.43 -13.27
CA ASN A 166 13.07 23.88 -12.15
C ASN A 166 12.83 22.76 -11.11
N THR A 167 13.47 21.61 -11.27
CA THR A 167 13.32 20.50 -10.32
C THR A 167 14.03 20.84 -9.02
N THR A 168 13.27 21.13 -7.98
CA THR A 168 13.77 21.32 -6.62
C THR A 168 13.42 20.10 -5.76
N ILE A 169 14.39 19.63 -4.99
CA ILE A 169 14.18 18.63 -3.92
C ILE A 169 13.85 19.44 -2.66
N TYR A 170 12.63 19.32 -2.15
CA TYR A 170 12.19 19.89 -0.89
C TYR A 170 12.15 18.82 0.19
#